data_be3c00b6589d423f5bd4a7f8172096db
#
_entry.id   be3c00b6589d423f5bd4a7f8172096db
#
_cell.length_a   1.000
_cell.length_b   1.000
_cell.length_c   1.000
_cell.angle_alpha   90.00
_cell.angle_beta   90.00
_cell.angle_gamma   90.00
#
_symmetry.space_group_name_H-M   'P 1'
#
loop_
_entity.id
_entity.type
_entity.pdbx_description
1 polymer ?
#
loop_
_entity_poly.entity_id
_entity_poly.type
_entity_poly.pdbx_seq_one_letter_code
_entity_poly.pdbx_strand_id
1 'polypeptide(L)'
;MKLYLGGIKQMENKKLTWKHYLGIAVVAVLVIYLVIGFSFSNKFFWGTKINGMNVAGKTADQVIEMFDKKADDYSLTIKERKDKTETLTSDQLRTKFEGADEIKQIKEDQGSFGWIKGLFGSEHYDNVTMYSYDTKSFTKA
;
A
#
# COMPACT_ATOMS: atom_id res chain seq x y z
N MET A 1 -22.79 40.68 60.54
CA MET A 1 -22.99 39.74 59.45
C MET A 1 -21.85 39.88 58.46
N LYS A 2 -20.81 39.05 58.54
CA LYS A 2 -19.62 39.08 57.65
C LYS A 2 -19.86 38.15 56.49
N LEU A 3 -20.05 38.71 55.31
CA LEU A 3 -20.08 37.98 54.05
C LEU A 3 -18.65 37.49 53.72
N TYR A 4 -18.43 36.21 53.83
CA TYR A 4 -17.25 35.57 53.28
C TYR A 4 -17.37 35.49 51.77
N LEU A 5 -16.77 36.41 51.06
CA LEU A 5 -16.49 36.30 49.65
C LEU A 5 -15.28 35.33 49.51
N GLY A 6 -15.63 34.08 49.23
CA GLY A 6 -14.66 33.03 48.92
C GLY A 6 -13.80 33.42 47.74
N GLY A 7 -12.49 33.39 47.98
CA GLY A 7 -11.48 33.76 47.01
C GLY A 7 -11.61 32.98 45.71
N ILE A 8 -11.86 33.70 44.64
CA ILE A 8 -11.59 33.22 43.31
C ILE A 8 -10.06 33.06 43.20
N LYS A 9 -9.61 31.81 43.28
CA LYS A 9 -8.24 31.49 42.92
C LYS A 9 -8.00 31.98 41.51
N GLN A 10 -7.31 33.11 41.39
CA GLN A 10 -6.76 33.53 40.10
C GLN A 10 -5.89 32.37 39.61
N MET A 11 -6.30 31.74 38.49
CA MET A 11 -5.43 30.87 37.73
C MET A 11 -4.29 31.75 37.23
N GLU A 12 -3.17 31.62 37.91
CA GLU A 12 -1.91 32.22 37.51
C GLU A 12 -1.62 31.70 36.10
N ASN A 13 -1.76 32.54 35.11
CA ASN A 13 -1.36 32.27 33.71
C ASN A 13 0.17 32.09 33.73
N LYS A 14 0.63 30.87 34.03
CA LYS A 14 2.03 30.47 33.87
C LYS A 14 2.33 30.67 32.38
N LYS A 15 3.06 31.76 32.05
CA LYS A 15 3.57 32.00 30.71
C LYS A 15 4.34 30.76 30.29
N LEU A 16 3.81 30.01 29.30
CA LEU A 16 4.47 28.83 28.75
C LEU A 16 5.84 29.29 28.24
N THR A 17 6.90 28.72 28.79
CA THR A 17 8.27 28.98 28.34
C THR A 17 8.46 28.30 26.98
N TRP A 18 9.33 28.83 26.10
CA TRP A 18 9.62 28.25 24.78
C TRP A 18 9.95 26.73 24.83
N LYS A 19 10.48 26.24 25.95
CA LYS A 19 10.74 24.81 26.20
C LYS A 19 9.46 23.97 26.24
N HIS A 20 8.35 24.52 26.70
CA HIS A 20 7.06 23.85 26.70
C HIS A 20 6.48 23.77 25.28
N TYR A 21 6.64 24.82 24.48
CA TYR A 21 6.24 24.80 23.08
C TYR A 21 7.04 23.78 22.27
N LEU A 22 8.35 23.67 22.52
CA LEU A 22 9.18 22.63 21.92
C LEU A 22 8.72 21.22 22.33
N GLY A 23 8.43 21.00 23.60
CA GLY A 23 7.89 19.72 24.10
C GLY A 23 6.55 19.37 23.43
N ILE A 24 5.63 20.31 23.32
CA ILE A 24 4.34 20.13 22.67
C ILE A 24 4.54 19.80 21.18
N ALA A 25 5.46 20.50 20.50
CA ALA A 25 5.76 20.25 19.08
C ALA A 25 6.28 18.81 18.87
N VAL A 26 7.19 18.35 19.72
CA VAL A 26 7.73 16.97 19.64
C VAL A 26 6.62 15.95 19.84
N VAL A 27 5.77 16.14 20.86
CA VAL A 27 4.63 15.24 21.10
C VAL A 27 3.67 15.24 19.92
N ALA A 28 3.36 16.41 19.35
CA ALA A 28 2.48 16.52 18.18
C ALA A 28 3.05 15.75 16.98
N VAL A 29 4.35 15.87 16.71
CA VAL A 29 5.01 15.13 15.63
C VAL A 29 4.96 13.62 15.88
N LEU A 30 5.18 13.16 17.11
CA LEU A 30 5.08 11.76 17.46
C LEU A 30 3.65 11.22 17.25
N VAL A 31 2.63 11.97 17.68
CA VAL A 31 1.23 11.58 17.46
C VAL A 31 0.91 11.47 15.99
N ILE A 32 1.31 12.45 15.17
CA ILE A 32 1.12 12.42 13.71
C ILE A 32 1.83 11.18 13.12
N TYR A 33 3.07 10.92 13.52
CA TYR A 33 3.83 9.75 13.06
C TYR A 33 3.09 8.44 13.35
N LEU A 34 2.57 8.28 14.57
CA LEU A 34 1.83 7.08 14.97
C LEU A 34 0.52 6.94 14.18
N VAL A 35 -0.25 8.04 14.03
CA VAL A 35 -1.52 8.02 13.29
C VAL A 35 -1.30 7.60 11.83
N ILE A 36 -0.27 8.15 11.18
CA ILE A 36 0.08 7.77 9.81
C ILE A 36 0.55 6.31 9.76
N GLY A 37 1.40 5.88 10.70
CA GLY A 37 1.86 4.49 10.80
C GLY A 37 0.70 3.50 10.92
N PHE A 38 -0.27 3.78 11.77
CA PHE A 38 -1.48 2.97 11.88
C PHE A 38 -2.32 2.96 10.59
N SER A 39 -2.36 4.06 9.84
CA SER A 39 -3.06 4.12 8.56
C SER A 39 -2.42 3.20 7.52
N PHE A 40 -1.11 2.94 7.62
CA PHE A 40 -0.38 2.02 6.74
C PHE A 40 -0.25 0.59 7.27
N SER A 41 -0.88 0.25 8.39
CA SER A 41 -0.83 -1.12 8.92
C SER A 41 -1.35 -2.14 7.89
N ASN A 42 -2.38 -1.79 7.14
CA ASN A 42 -3.02 -2.65 6.14
C ASN A 42 -2.83 -2.17 4.69
N LYS A 43 -2.08 -1.08 4.47
CA LYS A 43 -1.90 -0.48 3.14
C LYS A 43 -0.43 -0.43 2.76
N PHE A 44 -0.17 -0.58 1.47
CA PHE A 44 1.17 -0.36 0.93
C PHE A 44 1.60 1.09 1.07
N PHE A 45 2.88 1.31 1.36
CA PHE A 45 3.46 2.65 1.48
C PHE A 45 3.37 3.44 0.18
N TRP A 46 3.48 4.77 0.29
CA TRP A 46 3.60 5.63 -0.86
C TRP A 46 4.83 5.23 -1.69
N GLY A 47 4.68 5.30 -3.01
CA GLY A 47 5.75 4.95 -3.94
C GLY A 47 5.95 3.45 -4.17
N THR A 48 5.16 2.55 -3.52
CA THR A 48 5.28 1.11 -3.75
C THR A 48 4.73 0.70 -5.12
N LYS A 49 5.53 -0.05 -5.85
CA LYS A 49 5.16 -0.68 -7.12
C LYS A 49 5.46 -2.17 -7.09
N ILE A 50 4.54 -2.96 -7.64
CA ILE A 50 4.70 -4.41 -7.81
C ILE A 50 4.58 -4.71 -9.30
N ASN A 51 5.60 -5.33 -9.89
CA ASN A 51 5.69 -5.59 -11.34
C ASN A 51 5.33 -4.35 -12.18
N GLY A 52 5.85 -3.19 -11.77
CA GLY A 52 5.61 -1.91 -12.42
C GLY A 52 4.26 -1.25 -12.16
N MET A 53 3.31 -1.95 -11.50
CA MET A 53 1.99 -1.40 -11.15
C MET A 53 2.03 -0.66 -9.82
N ASN A 54 1.48 0.54 -9.79
CA ASN A 54 1.38 1.34 -8.56
C ASN A 54 0.33 0.76 -7.62
N VAL A 55 0.77 0.33 -6.43
CA VAL A 55 -0.07 -0.24 -5.37
C VAL A 55 -0.14 0.64 -4.13
N ALA A 56 0.47 1.83 -4.17
CA ALA A 56 0.51 2.79 -3.05
C ALA A 56 -0.89 3.07 -2.48
N GLY A 57 -1.02 3.01 -1.16
CA GLY A 57 -2.27 3.26 -0.45
C GLY A 57 -3.35 2.18 -0.58
N LYS A 58 -3.09 1.11 -1.31
CA LYS A 58 -4.00 -0.05 -1.46
C LYS A 58 -3.73 -1.09 -0.39
N THR A 59 -4.75 -1.87 -0.03
CA THR A 59 -4.59 -3.06 0.81
C THR A 59 -4.10 -4.25 -0.04
N ALA A 60 -3.57 -5.28 0.60
CA ALA A 60 -3.16 -6.51 -0.09
C ALA A 60 -4.32 -7.10 -0.90
N ASP A 61 -5.53 -7.16 -0.33
CA ASP A 61 -6.71 -7.69 -1.02
C ASP A 61 -7.10 -6.88 -2.26
N GLN A 62 -7.02 -5.54 -2.19
CA GLN A 62 -7.27 -4.66 -3.34
C GLN A 62 -6.23 -4.87 -4.45
N VAL A 63 -4.98 -5.13 -4.07
CA VAL A 63 -3.91 -5.41 -5.03
C VAL A 63 -4.12 -6.78 -5.67
N ILE A 64 -4.49 -7.80 -4.89
CA ILE A 64 -4.84 -9.13 -5.38
C ILE A 64 -5.96 -9.05 -6.40
N GLU A 65 -7.08 -8.38 -6.07
CA GLU A 65 -8.21 -8.18 -6.99
C GLU A 65 -7.80 -7.46 -8.28
N MET A 66 -6.90 -6.48 -8.17
CA MET A 66 -6.40 -5.73 -9.33
C MET A 66 -5.58 -6.62 -10.28
N PHE A 67 -4.74 -7.51 -9.74
CA PHE A 67 -3.97 -8.45 -10.56
C PHE A 67 -4.82 -9.60 -11.09
N ASP A 68 -5.80 -10.07 -10.33
CA ASP A 68 -6.76 -11.09 -10.75
C ASP A 68 -7.57 -10.61 -11.95
N LYS A 69 -8.17 -9.43 -11.88
CA LYS A 69 -8.85 -8.80 -13.01
C LYS A 69 -7.95 -8.65 -14.24
N LYS A 70 -6.68 -8.31 -14.02
CA LYS A 70 -5.72 -8.19 -15.12
C LYS A 70 -5.37 -9.54 -15.75
N ALA A 71 -5.45 -10.63 -14.97
CA ALA A 71 -5.31 -11.99 -15.51
C ALA A 71 -6.48 -12.34 -16.44
N ASP A 72 -7.70 -11.99 -16.04
CA ASP A 72 -8.91 -12.24 -16.83
C ASP A 72 -8.92 -11.45 -18.14
N ASP A 73 -8.41 -10.21 -18.11
CA ASP A 73 -8.32 -9.34 -19.30
C ASP A 73 -7.10 -9.66 -20.19
N TYR A 74 -6.27 -10.62 -19.80
CA TYR A 74 -5.06 -10.93 -20.56
C TYR A 74 -5.38 -11.60 -21.90
N SER A 75 -4.80 -11.09 -22.97
CA SER A 75 -4.86 -11.69 -24.29
C SER A 75 -3.48 -11.72 -24.94
N LEU A 76 -3.13 -12.82 -25.55
CA LEU A 76 -1.88 -13.00 -26.29
C LEU A 76 -2.16 -12.98 -27.79
N THR A 77 -1.59 -12.01 -28.49
CA THR A 77 -1.67 -11.94 -29.95
C THR A 77 -0.43 -12.58 -30.56
N ILE A 78 -0.61 -13.69 -31.26
CA ILE A 78 0.44 -14.41 -31.96
C ILE A 78 0.42 -13.98 -33.45
N LYS A 79 1.54 -13.49 -33.95
CA LYS A 79 1.72 -13.22 -35.37
C LYS A 79 2.37 -14.43 -36.02
N GLU A 80 1.64 -15.09 -36.91
CA GLU A 80 2.16 -16.20 -37.71
C GLU A 80 2.85 -15.69 -38.98
N ARG A 81 3.63 -16.58 -39.60
CA ARG A 81 4.16 -16.32 -40.94
C ARG A 81 3.00 -16.17 -41.94
N LYS A 82 3.03 -15.17 -42.77
CA LYS A 82 2.00 -14.77 -43.79
C LYS A 82 0.90 -13.85 -43.24
N ASP A 83 1.22 -12.96 -42.28
CA ASP A 83 0.32 -11.91 -41.75
C ASP A 83 -0.99 -12.45 -41.11
N LYS A 84 -1.02 -13.72 -40.76
CA LYS A 84 -2.09 -14.26 -39.93
C LYS A 84 -1.85 -13.90 -38.49
N THR A 85 -2.89 -13.37 -37.85
CA THR A 85 -2.87 -13.00 -36.45
C THR A 85 -3.88 -13.86 -35.71
N GLU A 86 -3.44 -14.57 -34.70
CA GLU A 86 -4.29 -15.31 -33.76
C GLU A 86 -4.24 -14.63 -32.41
N THR A 87 -5.40 -14.42 -31.80
CA THR A 87 -5.54 -13.87 -30.45
C THR A 87 -6.05 -14.94 -29.52
N LEU A 88 -5.23 -15.33 -28.56
CA LEU A 88 -5.61 -16.25 -27.50
C LEU A 88 -6.07 -15.45 -26.28
N THR A 89 -7.26 -15.73 -25.79
CA THR A 89 -7.82 -15.11 -24.57
C THR A 89 -7.30 -15.80 -23.32
N SER A 90 -7.46 -15.14 -22.16
CA SER A 90 -7.14 -15.70 -20.85
C SER A 90 -7.77 -17.10 -20.61
N ASP A 91 -9.04 -17.28 -21.02
CA ASP A 91 -9.75 -18.56 -20.93
C ASP A 91 -9.09 -19.67 -21.75
N GLN A 92 -8.62 -19.35 -22.95
CA GLN A 92 -7.93 -20.29 -23.82
C GLN A 92 -6.53 -20.65 -23.29
N LEU A 93 -5.85 -19.66 -22.69
CA LEU A 93 -4.53 -19.83 -22.07
C LEU A 93 -4.62 -20.45 -20.69
N ARG A 94 -5.81 -20.52 -20.09
CA ARG A 94 -6.03 -20.91 -18.69
C ARG A 94 -5.10 -20.16 -17.75
N THR A 95 -4.95 -18.85 -17.98
CA THR A 95 -4.15 -17.97 -17.13
C THR A 95 -4.79 -17.94 -15.75
N LYS A 96 -4.00 -18.20 -14.72
CA LYS A 96 -4.45 -18.20 -13.33
C LYS A 96 -3.58 -17.26 -12.53
N PHE A 97 -4.21 -16.41 -11.72
CA PHE A 97 -3.50 -15.59 -10.77
C PHE A 97 -3.10 -16.44 -9.55
N GLU A 98 -1.83 -16.46 -9.21
CA GLU A 98 -1.26 -17.23 -8.11
C GLU A 98 -0.42 -16.37 -7.14
N GLY A 99 -0.32 -15.07 -7.38
CA GLY A 99 0.53 -14.15 -6.61
C GLY A 99 -0.03 -13.66 -5.27
N ALA A 100 -1.18 -14.19 -4.79
CA ALA A 100 -1.85 -13.68 -3.60
C ALA A 100 -0.99 -13.75 -2.33
N ASP A 101 -0.34 -14.86 -2.10
CA ASP A 101 0.49 -15.07 -0.90
C ASP A 101 1.73 -14.20 -0.93
N GLU A 102 2.35 -14.03 -2.10
CA GLU A 102 3.53 -13.17 -2.27
C GLU A 102 3.19 -11.69 -2.06
N ILE A 103 2.02 -11.22 -2.54
CA ILE A 103 1.54 -9.87 -2.28
C ILE A 103 1.32 -9.63 -0.78
N LYS A 104 0.74 -10.59 -0.07
CA LYS A 104 0.55 -10.50 1.39
C LYS A 104 1.88 -10.46 2.11
N GLN A 105 2.83 -11.33 1.72
CA GLN A 105 4.17 -11.35 2.29
C GLN A 105 4.89 -10.01 2.11
N ILE A 106 4.86 -9.43 0.90
CA ILE A 106 5.44 -8.10 0.65
C ILE A 106 4.83 -7.04 1.57
N LYS A 107 3.50 -7.09 1.80
CA LYS A 107 2.85 -6.15 2.71
C LYS A 107 3.27 -6.35 4.16
N GLU A 108 3.42 -7.59 4.62
CA GLU A 108 3.90 -7.93 5.95
C GLU A 108 5.33 -7.44 6.16
N ASP A 109 6.22 -7.66 5.19
CA ASP A 109 7.62 -7.24 5.23
C ASP A 109 7.79 -5.70 5.27
N GLN A 110 6.88 -4.94 4.64
CA GLN A 110 6.87 -3.48 4.77
C GLN A 110 6.56 -3.01 6.19
N GLY A 111 5.75 -3.77 6.95
CA GLY A 111 5.30 -3.38 8.29
C GLY A 111 4.39 -2.13 8.26
N SER A 112 4.37 -1.40 9.40
CA SER A 112 3.47 -0.24 9.58
C SER A 112 4.19 1.10 9.63
N PHE A 113 5.42 1.13 10.13
CA PHE A 113 6.11 2.37 10.49
C PHE A 113 7.24 2.79 9.52
N GLY A 114 7.47 2.01 8.46
CA GLY A 114 8.45 2.33 7.42
C GLY A 114 7.97 3.37 6.39
N TRP A 115 6.78 3.91 6.52
CA TRP A 115 6.12 4.79 5.54
C TRP A 115 6.94 6.04 5.18
N ILE A 116 7.79 6.53 6.09
CA ILE A 116 8.70 7.66 5.83
C ILE A 116 9.63 7.38 4.65
N LYS A 117 10.07 6.13 4.48
CA LYS A 117 10.91 5.75 3.33
C LYS A 117 10.21 6.00 2.00
N GLY A 118 8.89 5.76 1.95
CA GLY A 118 8.07 6.02 0.78
C GLY A 118 7.91 7.50 0.40
N LEU A 119 8.22 8.45 1.30
CA LEU A 119 8.23 9.88 0.99
C LEU A 119 9.49 10.30 0.23
N PHE A 120 10.60 9.58 0.42
CA PHE A 120 11.92 9.92 -0.14
C PHE A 120 12.37 8.95 -1.23
N GLY A 121 11.64 7.86 -1.44
CA GLY A 121 11.98 6.84 -2.41
C GLY A 121 10.78 6.00 -2.83
N SER A 122 10.97 5.19 -3.87
CA SER A 122 9.98 4.21 -4.33
C SER A 122 10.49 2.82 -4.02
N GLU A 123 9.64 1.98 -3.44
CA GLU A 123 9.91 0.56 -3.28
C GLU A 123 9.36 -0.20 -4.50
N HIS A 124 10.25 -0.92 -5.18
CA HIS A 124 9.92 -1.68 -6.38
C HIS A 124 10.13 -3.15 -6.11
N TYR A 125 9.07 -3.92 -6.30
CA TYR A 125 9.08 -5.37 -6.21
C TYR A 125 8.85 -5.92 -7.61
N ASP A 126 9.94 -6.19 -8.30
CA ASP A 126 9.91 -6.73 -9.66
C ASP A 126 10.14 -8.26 -9.62
N ASN A 127 9.71 -8.96 -10.66
CA ASN A 127 9.78 -10.41 -10.80
C ASN A 127 8.94 -11.21 -9.79
N VAL A 128 7.89 -10.59 -9.24
CA VAL A 128 6.89 -11.29 -8.43
C VAL A 128 6.10 -12.22 -9.34
N THR A 129 6.09 -13.53 -9.02
CA THR A 129 5.34 -14.52 -9.81
C THR A 129 3.85 -14.33 -9.59
N MET A 130 3.17 -13.77 -10.58
CA MET A 130 1.74 -13.42 -10.48
C MET A 130 0.85 -14.41 -11.19
N TYR A 131 1.32 -15.05 -12.26
CA TYR A 131 0.50 -15.84 -13.16
C TYR A 131 1.11 -17.17 -13.44
N SER A 132 0.28 -18.21 -13.44
CA SER A 132 0.59 -19.50 -14.06
C SER A 132 -0.26 -19.68 -15.32
N TYR A 133 0.26 -20.47 -16.24
CA TYR A 133 -0.42 -20.84 -17.46
C TYR A 133 -0.19 -22.33 -17.74
N ASP A 134 -1.20 -23.00 -18.30
CA ASP A 134 -1.09 -24.40 -18.65
C ASP A 134 -0.35 -24.57 -20.00
N THR A 135 0.92 -24.99 -19.91
CA THR A 135 1.74 -25.24 -21.10
C THR A 135 1.19 -26.33 -22.01
N LYS A 136 0.28 -27.20 -21.53
CA LYS A 136 -0.33 -28.27 -22.33
C LYS A 136 -1.35 -27.71 -23.35
N SER A 137 -1.87 -26.51 -23.12
CA SER A 137 -2.79 -25.87 -24.07
C SER A 137 -2.10 -25.42 -25.37
N PHE A 138 -0.78 -25.20 -25.33
CA PHE A 138 0.03 -24.82 -26.52
C PHE A 138 0.38 -26.01 -27.44
N THR A 139 0.21 -27.24 -26.99
CA THR A 139 0.61 -28.44 -27.75
C THR A 139 -0.51 -28.99 -28.62
N LYS A 140 -1.70 -28.40 -28.58
CA LYS A 140 -2.92 -28.85 -29.32
C LYS A 140 -3.33 -27.91 -30.45
N ALA A 141 -2.52 -26.90 -30.78
CA ALA A 141 -2.75 -26.00 -31.91
C ALA A 141 -1.94 -26.42 -33.12
#